data_f07752b2cc90111fb3dbcb8736f68423
#
_entry.id   f07752b2cc90111fb3dbcb8736f68423
#
_cell.length_a   1.000
_cell.length_b   1.000
_cell.length_c   1.000
_cell.angle_alpha   90.00
_cell.angle_beta   90.00
_cell.angle_gamma   90.00
#
_symmetry.space_group_name_H-M   'P 1'
#
loop_
_entity.id
_entity.type
_entity.pdbx_description
1 polymer ?
#
loop_
_entity_poly.entity_id
_entity_poly.type
_entity_poly.pdbx_seq_one_letter_code
_entity_poly.pdbx_strand_id
1 'polypeptide(L)'
;MIRRFTHFFPAVALALALSFATSASAQDYKAATSAVPVPPEISSAIRALLSPASTSVAGPGGSPYCEIWMRTGIPAAAQPSSALGVNYGTLVEGEVVGAIHFDVAVKDFRNQSVKPGTYLMRYGQQPVDGNHQGVSDYRDFFLLTPPDQDASADILADNAMYVLSRKTTTTGHPSVWSLVPADSAPASLPGAAQNTDENFWAVYFKAAVGSSPTTLGLVIFGHAATP
;
A
#
# COMPACT_ATOMS: atom_id res chain seq x y z
N MET A 1 69.39 -59.74 -8.23
CA MET A 1 68.65 -58.85 -9.14
C MET A 1 67.31 -58.54 -8.46
N ILE A 2 67.21 -57.45 -7.69
CA ILE A 2 66.05 -57.14 -6.85
C ILE A 2 65.32 -55.93 -7.50
N ARG A 3 64.15 -56.19 -8.05
CA ARG A 3 63.28 -55.09 -8.60
C ARG A 3 62.49 -54.45 -7.47
N ARG A 4 62.70 -53.16 -7.27
CA ARG A 4 61.89 -52.32 -6.39
C ARG A 4 60.67 -51.88 -7.15
N PHE A 5 59.44 -52.20 -6.65
CA PHE A 5 58.19 -51.63 -7.09
C PHE A 5 57.88 -50.29 -6.28
N THR A 6 57.82 -49.19 -6.98
CA THR A 6 57.39 -47.91 -6.46
C THR A 6 55.86 -47.78 -6.63
N HIS A 7 55.14 -47.78 -5.51
CA HIS A 7 53.69 -47.50 -5.53
C HIS A 7 53.48 -45.99 -5.54
N PHE A 8 52.88 -45.48 -6.62
CA PHE A 8 52.31 -44.13 -6.71
C PHE A 8 50.91 -44.13 -6.09
N PHE A 9 50.70 -43.37 -5.02
CA PHE A 9 49.36 -43.05 -4.50
C PHE A 9 48.90 -41.75 -5.14
N PRO A 10 47.73 -41.70 -5.80
CA PRO A 10 47.15 -40.41 -6.21
C PRO A 10 46.52 -39.73 -5.02
N ALA A 11 46.95 -38.53 -4.73
CA ALA A 11 46.30 -37.63 -3.75
C ALA A 11 44.98 -37.13 -4.36
N VAL A 12 43.86 -37.58 -3.80
CA VAL A 12 42.54 -37.03 -4.14
C VAL A 12 42.35 -35.73 -3.36
N ALA A 13 42.43 -34.60 -4.04
CA ALA A 13 42.10 -33.29 -3.49
C ALA A 13 40.61 -33.15 -3.43
N LEU A 14 40.05 -33.24 -2.22
CA LEU A 14 38.61 -32.95 -1.94
C LEU A 14 38.40 -31.45 -1.94
N ALA A 15 37.90 -30.88 -3.04
CA ALA A 15 37.51 -29.49 -3.13
C ALA A 15 36.19 -29.26 -2.36
N LEU A 16 36.27 -28.64 -1.19
CA LEU A 16 35.09 -28.23 -0.41
C LEU A 16 34.47 -26.99 -1.08
N ALA A 17 33.39 -27.17 -1.85
CA ALA A 17 32.61 -26.08 -2.38
C ALA A 17 31.78 -25.45 -1.26
N LEU A 18 32.23 -24.29 -0.73
CA LEU A 18 31.40 -23.47 0.14
C LEU A 18 30.27 -22.84 -0.71
N SER A 19 29.08 -23.42 -0.61
CA SER A 19 27.86 -22.81 -1.13
C SER A 19 27.49 -21.63 -0.23
N PHE A 20 27.80 -20.40 -0.67
CA PHE A 20 27.22 -19.20 -0.08
C PHE A 20 25.74 -19.19 -0.44
N ALA A 21 24.89 -19.64 0.47
CA ALA A 21 23.46 -19.36 0.41
C ALA A 21 23.30 -17.85 0.58
N THR A 22 23.11 -17.12 -0.50
CA THR A 22 22.60 -15.76 -0.45
C THR A 22 21.20 -15.86 0.11
N SER A 23 21.03 -15.54 1.40
CA SER A 23 19.72 -15.31 1.99
C SER A 23 19.08 -14.19 1.18
N ALA A 24 18.12 -14.51 0.32
CA ALA A 24 17.24 -13.52 -0.24
C ALA A 24 16.61 -12.81 0.97
N SER A 25 16.93 -11.52 1.15
CA SER A 25 16.30 -10.72 2.18
C SER A 25 14.80 -10.78 1.90
N ALA A 26 14.05 -11.42 2.80
CA ALA A 26 12.60 -11.43 2.68
C ALA A 26 12.15 -9.98 2.59
N GLN A 27 11.31 -9.70 1.61
CA GLN A 27 10.70 -8.39 1.45
C GLN A 27 9.73 -8.22 2.62
N ASP A 28 10.18 -7.58 3.69
CA ASP A 28 9.43 -7.49 4.97
C ASP A 28 9.08 -6.02 5.21
N TYR A 29 7.78 -5.73 5.23
CA TYR A 29 7.26 -4.42 5.56
C TYR A 29 6.80 -4.40 7.01
N LYS A 30 7.06 -3.28 7.70
CA LYS A 30 6.65 -3.08 9.09
C LYS A 30 5.93 -1.75 9.23
N ALA A 31 4.84 -1.75 10.00
CA ALA A 31 4.11 -0.54 10.30
C ALA A 31 4.10 -0.30 11.81
N ALA A 32 4.24 0.96 12.20
CA ALA A 32 4.22 1.39 13.59
C ALA A 32 3.57 2.77 13.73
N THR A 33 3.00 3.05 14.90
CA THR A 33 2.54 4.40 15.23
C THR A 33 3.72 5.36 15.30
N SER A 34 3.54 6.53 14.72
CA SER A 34 4.49 7.63 14.68
C SER A 34 3.80 8.96 15.02
N ALA A 35 4.60 10.01 15.13
CA ALA A 35 4.13 11.38 15.36
C ALA A 35 4.79 12.36 14.40
N VAL A 36 5.01 11.94 13.17
CA VAL A 36 5.51 12.81 12.11
C VAL A 36 4.46 13.89 11.82
N PRO A 37 4.83 15.19 11.84
CA PRO A 37 3.89 16.26 11.55
C PRO A 37 3.27 16.12 10.16
N VAL A 38 1.99 16.49 10.05
CA VAL A 38 1.31 16.53 8.75
C VAL A 38 2.02 17.53 7.83
N PRO A 39 2.37 17.17 6.60
CA PRO A 39 3.11 18.01 5.67
C PRO A 39 2.45 19.37 5.41
N PRO A 40 3.23 20.47 5.36
CA PRO A 40 2.70 21.82 5.23
C PRO A 40 2.08 22.13 3.87
N GLU A 41 2.44 21.36 2.83
CA GLU A 41 1.86 21.48 1.48
C GLU A 41 0.38 21.06 1.40
N ILE A 42 -0.13 20.33 2.40
CA ILE A 42 -1.55 20.02 2.52
C ILE A 42 -2.28 21.29 3.04
N SER A 43 -3.41 21.62 2.45
CA SER A 43 -4.20 22.79 2.85
C SER A 43 -4.55 22.76 4.35
N SER A 44 -4.66 23.94 4.98
CA SER A 44 -5.00 24.03 6.41
C SER A 44 -6.34 23.39 6.73
N ALA A 45 -7.30 23.48 5.81
CA ALA A 45 -8.63 22.88 5.94
C ALA A 45 -8.55 21.35 6.06
N ILE A 46 -7.75 20.70 5.21
CA ILE A 46 -7.57 19.24 5.26
C ILE A 46 -6.67 18.84 6.43
N ARG A 47 -5.57 19.57 6.69
CA ARG A 47 -4.69 19.30 7.84
C ARG A 47 -5.43 19.26 9.17
N ALA A 48 -6.40 20.15 9.36
CA ALA A 48 -7.22 20.19 10.57
C ALA A 48 -8.07 18.92 10.79
N LEU A 49 -8.31 18.16 9.75
CA LEU A 49 -9.06 16.89 9.80
C LEU A 49 -8.16 15.68 10.07
N LEU A 50 -6.86 15.79 9.80
CA LEU A 50 -5.94 14.67 9.93
C LEU A 50 -5.50 14.45 11.38
N SER A 51 -5.31 13.20 11.73
CA SER A 51 -4.77 12.82 13.04
C SER A 51 -3.33 13.34 13.20
N PRO A 52 -2.96 13.86 14.37
CA PRO A 52 -1.57 14.18 14.68
C PRO A 52 -0.70 12.93 14.85
N ALA A 53 -1.31 11.78 15.12
CA ALA A 53 -0.64 10.49 15.09
C ALA A 53 -0.67 9.94 13.67
N SER A 54 0.48 9.48 13.19
CA SER A 54 0.67 8.88 11.88
C SER A 54 1.01 7.39 11.98
N THR A 55 1.07 6.73 10.85
CA THR A 55 1.59 5.37 10.70
C THR A 55 2.82 5.42 9.81
N SER A 56 3.99 5.17 10.39
CA SER A 56 5.22 4.97 9.64
C SER A 56 5.29 3.56 9.09
N VAL A 57 5.66 3.43 7.83
CA VAL A 57 5.92 2.14 7.18
C VAL A 57 7.37 2.06 6.77
N ALA A 58 8.05 1.05 7.27
CA ALA A 58 9.38 0.68 6.84
C ALA A 58 9.32 -0.46 5.83
N GLY A 59 10.10 -0.35 4.76
CA GLY A 59 10.28 -1.37 3.75
C GLY A 59 11.39 -2.37 4.10
N PRO A 60 11.80 -3.19 3.13
CA PRO A 60 12.85 -4.17 3.30
C PRO A 60 14.13 -3.57 3.86
N GLY A 61 14.73 -4.27 4.85
CA GLY A 61 15.91 -3.78 5.55
C GLY A 61 15.67 -2.61 6.50
N GLY A 62 14.41 -2.23 6.76
CA GLY A 62 14.06 -1.12 7.66
C GLY A 62 14.18 0.26 7.02
N SER A 63 14.30 0.36 5.70
CA SER A 63 14.34 1.64 4.98
C SER A 63 12.99 2.36 5.08
N PRO A 64 12.95 3.70 5.21
CA PRO A 64 11.71 4.46 5.11
C PRO A 64 10.99 4.17 3.78
N TYR A 65 9.67 3.96 3.85
CA TYR A 65 8.86 3.66 2.68
C TYR A 65 7.73 4.67 2.50
N CYS A 66 6.87 4.81 3.51
CA CYS A 66 5.83 5.83 3.51
C CYS A 66 5.38 6.20 4.93
N GLU A 67 4.73 7.35 5.03
CA GLU A 67 4.05 7.84 6.23
C GLU A 67 2.59 8.11 5.90
N ILE A 68 1.67 7.67 6.76
CA ILE A 68 0.22 7.76 6.53
C ILE A 68 -0.45 8.53 7.68
N TRP A 69 -1.24 9.55 7.35
CA TRP A 69 -2.08 10.29 8.29
C TRP A 69 -3.55 10.03 7.96
N MET A 70 -4.26 9.37 8.84
CA MET A 70 -5.68 9.15 8.66
C MET A 70 -6.51 10.32 9.15
N ARG A 71 -7.66 10.56 8.55
CA ARG A 71 -8.63 11.52 9.08
C ARG A 71 -9.16 11.05 10.42
N THR A 72 -9.26 11.96 11.40
CA THR A 72 -9.68 11.65 12.78
C THR A 72 -11.12 11.13 12.84
N GLY A 73 -12.01 11.62 11.97
CA GLY A 73 -13.39 11.14 11.83
C GLY A 73 -13.80 11.20 10.37
N ILE A 74 -13.90 10.03 9.73
CA ILE A 74 -14.33 9.90 8.34
C ILE A 74 -15.87 9.86 8.34
N PRO A 75 -16.57 10.73 7.59
CA PRO A 75 -18.02 10.65 7.48
C PRO A 75 -18.48 9.30 6.96
N ALA A 76 -19.53 8.75 7.53
CA ALA A 76 -20.13 7.52 7.04
C ALA A 76 -21.18 7.82 5.98
N ALA A 77 -21.30 6.93 4.99
CA ALA A 77 -22.39 6.97 4.00
C ALA A 77 -23.74 6.83 4.69
N ALA A 78 -24.68 7.66 4.30
CA ALA A 78 -26.07 7.58 4.81
C ALA A 78 -26.73 6.24 4.44
N GLN A 79 -26.34 5.68 3.29
CA GLN A 79 -26.74 4.36 2.84
C GLN A 79 -25.47 3.59 2.42
N PRO A 80 -24.98 2.66 3.26
CA PRO A 80 -23.83 1.86 2.94
C PRO A 80 -24.03 1.02 1.69
N SER A 81 -22.99 0.95 0.84
CA SER A 81 -22.98 0.05 -0.32
C SER A 81 -22.89 -1.41 0.15
N SER A 82 -23.74 -2.26 -0.42
CA SER A 82 -23.69 -3.72 -0.26
C SER A 82 -23.37 -4.43 -1.58
N ALA A 83 -22.78 -3.72 -2.52
CA ALA A 83 -22.44 -4.27 -3.82
C ALA A 83 -21.36 -5.36 -3.68
N LEU A 84 -21.44 -6.38 -4.55
CA LEU A 84 -20.47 -7.47 -4.54
C LEU A 84 -19.03 -6.94 -4.71
N GLY A 85 -18.11 -7.45 -3.89
CA GLY A 85 -16.69 -7.05 -3.87
C GLY A 85 -16.43 -5.75 -3.11
N VAL A 86 -17.42 -5.08 -2.54
CA VAL A 86 -17.26 -3.90 -1.67
C VAL A 86 -17.19 -4.34 -0.21
N ASN A 87 -16.07 -4.08 0.45
CA ASN A 87 -15.83 -4.42 1.86
C ASN A 87 -16.02 -3.21 2.78
N TYR A 88 -15.82 -2.01 2.25
CA TYR A 88 -15.88 -0.75 3.00
C TYR A 88 -17.03 0.15 2.55
N GLY A 89 -18.18 -0.43 2.30
CA GLY A 89 -19.37 0.27 1.79
C GLY A 89 -19.91 1.37 2.69
N THR A 90 -19.40 1.53 3.92
CA THR A 90 -19.71 2.66 4.80
C THR A 90 -18.91 3.91 4.47
N LEU A 91 -17.84 3.81 3.66
CA LEU A 91 -17.10 4.97 3.18
C LEU A 91 -17.85 5.68 2.05
N VAL A 92 -17.66 7.00 1.95
CA VAL A 92 -18.31 7.83 0.92
C VAL A 92 -17.33 8.04 -0.23
N GLU A 93 -17.74 7.71 -1.47
CA GLU A 93 -16.90 7.95 -2.65
C GLU A 93 -16.59 9.44 -2.80
N GLY A 94 -15.35 9.76 -3.13
CA GLY A 94 -14.84 11.12 -3.24
C GLY A 94 -14.43 11.79 -1.92
N GLU A 95 -14.70 11.15 -0.76
CA GLU A 95 -14.33 11.69 0.55
C GLU A 95 -12.81 11.62 0.78
N VAL A 96 -12.23 12.66 1.40
CA VAL A 96 -10.85 12.63 1.91
C VAL A 96 -10.80 11.74 3.14
N VAL A 97 -10.02 10.67 3.06
CA VAL A 97 -9.85 9.71 4.16
C VAL A 97 -8.52 9.85 4.87
N GLY A 98 -7.56 10.52 4.26
CA GLY A 98 -6.23 10.71 4.83
C GLY A 98 -5.24 11.33 3.85
N ALA A 99 -3.97 11.25 4.23
CA ALA A 99 -2.83 11.62 3.39
C ALA A 99 -1.74 10.55 3.51
N ILE A 100 -0.90 10.47 2.48
CA ILE A 100 0.27 9.58 2.43
C ILE A 100 1.46 10.33 1.87
N HIS A 101 2.65 10.10 2.44
CA HIS A 101 3.92 10.56 1.90
C HIS A 101 4.78 9.35 1.55
N PHE A 102 5.33 9.33 0.36
CA PHE A 102 6.31 8.32 -0.06
C PHE A 102 7.70 8.92 -0.08
N ASP A 103 8.63 8.28 0.61
CA ASP A 103 10.04 8.64 0.64
C ASP A 103 10.77 8.24 -0.65
N VAL A 104 10.22 7.27 -1.36
CA VAL A 104 10.80 6.67 -2.58
C VAL A 104 9.76 6.59 -3.70
N ALA A 105 10.22 6.38 -4.93
CA ALA A 105 9.29 6.06 -6.02
C ALA A 105 8.67 4.67 -5.80
N VAL A 106 7.36 4.59 -5.94
CA VAL A 106 6.58 3.38 -5.66
C VAL A 106 5.76 2.95 -6.87
N LYS A 107 5.14 1.79 -6.76
CA LYS A 107 4.15 1.31 -7.73
C LYS A 107 2.79 1.21 -7.06
N ASP A 108 1.77 1.68 -7.74
CA ASP A 108 0.39 1.46 -7.32
C ASP A 108 -0.07 0.03 -7.65
N PHE A 109 -1.30 -0.32 -7.28
CA PHE A 109 -1.84 -1.67 -7.48
C PHE A 109 -2.00 -2.05 -8.97
N ARG A 110 -1.92 -1.09 -9.89
CA ARG A 110 -1.87 -1.32 -11.34
C ARG A 110 -0.44 -1.31 -11.91
N ASN A 111 0.57 -1.40 -11.05
CA ASN A 111 1.98 -1.36 -11.43
C ASN A 111 2.41 -0.05 -12.10
N GLN A 112 1.68 1.05 -11.88
CA GLN A 112 2.00 2.37 -12.39
C GLN A 112 2.99 3.07 -11.47
N SER A 113 3.93 3.82 -12.02
CA SER A 113 4.90 4.58 -11.21
C SER A 113 4.25 5.81 -10.60
N VAL A 114 4.43 5.95 -9.27
CA VAL A 114 4.10 7.14 -8.48
C VAL A 114 5.40 7.71 -7.93
N LYS A 115 5.60 9.01 -8.05
CA LYS A 115 6.82 9.70 -7.60
C LYS A 115 6.86 9.82 -6.08
N PRO A 116 8.05 9.99 -5.47
CA PRO A 116 8.15 10.42 -4.08
C PRO A 116 7.39 11.73 -3.86
N GLY A 117 6.78 11.89 -2.70
CA GLY A 117 6.04 13.10 -2.35
C GLY A 117 4.78 12.82 -1.54
N THR A 118 4.07 13.89 -1.23
CA THR A 118 2.84 13.87 -0.45
C THR A 118 1.61 13.86 -1.36
N TYR A 119 0.63 13.06 -0.98
CA TYR A 119 -0.64 12.91 -1.70
C TYR A 119 -1.80 12.85 -0.70
N LEU A 120 -2.96 13.32 -1.11
CA LEU A 120 -4.20 13.04 -0.40
C LEU A 120 -4.76 11.69 -0.86
N MET A 121 -5.43 11.00 0.03
CA MET A 121 -6.14 9.75 -0.24
C MET A 121 -7.64 10.02 -0.25
N ARG A 122 -8.28 9.75 -1.38
CA ARG A 122 -9.73 9.80 -1.53
C ARG A 122 -10.28 8.42 -1.79
N TYR A 123 -11.38 8.09 -1.12
CA TYR A 123 -12.02 6.79 -1.30
C TYR A 123 -12.78 6.73 -2.61
N GLY A 124 -12.73 5.57 -3.27
CA GLY A 124 -13.48 5.24 -4.46
C GLY A 124 -13.80 3.76 -4.58
N GLN A 125 -14.75 3.43 -5.42
CA GLN A 125 -15.09 2.07 -5.78
C GLN A 125 -14.80 1.81 -7.26
N GLN A 126 -14.34 0.60 -7.57
CA GLN A 126 -14.11 0.20 -8.95
C GLN A 126 -15.43 0.21 -9.73
N PRO A 127 -15.49 0.92 -10.86
CA PRO A 127 -16.66 0.93 -11.72
C PRO A 127 -17.10 -0.47 -12.14
N VAL A 128 -18.40 -0.68 -12.25
CA VAL A 128 -18.97 -1.94 -12.76
C VAL A 128 -19.24 -1.78 -14.26
N ASP A 129 -18.15 -1.83 -15.03
CA ASP A 129 -18.23 -1.79 -16.49
C ASP A 129 -17.36 -2.89 -17.12
N GLY A 130 -17.48 -3.10 -18.44
CA GLY A 130 -16.76 -4.15 -19.14
C GLY A 130 -15.23 -4.00 -19.10
N ASN A 131 -14.71 -2.80 -18.86
CA ASN A 131 -13.26 -2.54 -18.81
C ASN A 131 -12.64 -2.90 -17.44
N HIS A 132 -13.46 -3.04 -16.41
CA HIS A 132 -13.00 -3.31 -15.05
C HIS A 132 -13.39 -4.70 -14.53
N GLN A 133 -14.13 -5.50 -15.31
CA GLN A 133 -14.49 -6.87 -14.91
C GLN A 133 -13.26 -7.77 -14.81
N GLY A 134 -13.12 -8.48 -13.69
CA GLY A 134 -12.03 -9.43 -13.44
C GLY A 134 -10.65 -8.80 -13.18
N VAL A 135 -10.55 -7.47 -13.05
CA VAL A 135 -9.26 -6.79 -12.79
C VAL A 135 -8.84 -6.93 -11.33
N SER A 136 -9.78 -6.99 -10.41
CA SER A 136 -9.54 -7.17 -8.98
C SER A 136 -10.76 -7.79 -8.31
N ASP A 137 -10.52 -8.66 -7.32
CA ASP A 137 -11.57 -9.20 -6.45
C ASP A 137 -12.07 -8.15 -5.44
N TYR A 138 -11.26 -7.12 -5.18
CA TYR A 138 -11.56 -6.02 -4.26
C TYR A 138 -11.94 -4.79 -5.06
N ARG A 139 -13.09 -4.19 -4.74
CA ARG A 139 -13.59 -3.00 -5.42
C ARG A 139 -13.28 -1.70 -4.71
N ASP A 140 -12.88 -1.78 -3.46
CA ASP A 140 -12.52 -0.62 -2.66
C ASP A 140 -11.09 -0.20 -2.92
N PHE A 141 -10.86 1.11 -3.08
CA PHE A 141 -9.51 1.65 -3.22
C PHE A 141 -9.42 3.10 -2.77
N PHE A 142 -8.19 3.54 -2.51
CA PHE A 142 -7.87 4.96 -2.45
C PHE A 142 -7.27 5.41 -3.78
N LEU A 143 -7.73 6.57 -4.21
CA LEU A 143 -7.09 7.34 -5.28
C LEU A 143 -6.22 8.42 -4.66
N LEU A 144 -5.00 8.56 -5.17
CA LEU A 144 -4.12 9.66 -4.76
C LEU A 144 -4.43 10.90 -5.57
N THR A 145 -4.44 12.05 -4.90
CA THR A 145 -4.58 13.36 -5.52
C THR A 145 -3.47 14.30 -5.07
N PRO A 146 -2.98 15.21 -5.94
CA PRO A 146 -1.92 16.14 -5.58
C PRO A 146 -2.49 17.25 -4.66
N PRO A 147 -1.87 17.52 -3.49
CA PRO A 147 -2.43 18.42 -2.47
C PRO A 147 -2.47 19.90 -2.90
N ASP A 148 -1.66 20.31 -3.86
CA ASP A 148 -1.65 21.66 -4.44
C ASP A 148 -2.87 21.92 -5.36
N GLN A 149 -3.55 20.86 -5.81
CA GLN A 149 -4.72 20.94 -6.69
C GLN A 149 -5.99 20.39 -6.05
N ASP A 150 -5.87 19.78 -4.90
CA ASP A 150 -6.95 19.22 -4.10
C ASP A 150 -6.91 19.82 -2.70
N ALA A 151 -7.37 21.08 -2.58
CA ALA A 151 -7.25 21.85 -1.35
C ALA A 151 -8.52 21.82 -0.48
N SER A 152 -9.67 21.33 -1.02
CA SER A 152 -10.95 21.27 -0.31
C SER A 152 -11.16 19.93 0.38
N ALA A 153 -11.75 19.97 1.57
CA ALA A 153 -12.24 18.79 2.28
C ALA A 153 -13.60 18.28 1.76
N ASP A 154 -14.19 18.97 0.80
CA ASP A 154 -15.47 18.58 0.22
C ASP A 154 -15.35 17.28 -0.57
N ILE A 155 -16.47 16.55 -0.66
CA ILE A 155 -16.56 15.35 -1.48
C ILE A 155 -16.33 15.73 -2.96
N LEU A 156 -15.42 15.05 -3.60
CA LEU A 156 -15.22 15.19 -5.05
C LEU A 156 -16.13 14.22 -5.81
N ALA A 157 -16.77 14.72 -6.86
CA ALA A 157 -17.42 13.85 -7.83
C ALA A 157 -16.37 12.98 -8.56
N ASP A 158 -16.76 11.77 -8.96
CA ASP A 158 -15.86 10.76 -9.57
C ASP A 158 -14.99 11.32 -10.69
N ASN A 159 -15.60 12.04 -11.63
CA ASN A 159 -14.85 12.63 -12.75
C ASN A 159 -13.75 13.61 -12.29
N ALA A 160 -14.04 14.44 -11.28
CA ALA A 160 -13.06 15.39 -10.73
C ALA A 160 -11.93 14.64 -10.00
N MET A 161 -12.28 13.64 -9.19
CA MET A 161 -11.33 12.78 -8.49
C MET A 161 -10.42 12.03 -9.47
N TYR A 162 -10.96 11.44 -10.53
CA TYR A 162 -10.17 10.73 -11.55
C TYR A 162 -9.24 11.67 -12.32
N VAL A 163 -9.69 12.88 -12.67
CA VAL A 163 -8.86 13.89 -13.35
C VAL A 163 -7.66 14.29 -12.48
N LEU A 164 -7.88 14.51 -11.19
CA LEU A 164 -6.79 14.83 -10.26
C LEU A 164 -5.85 13.64 -10.07
N SER A 165 -6.38 12.44 -9.87
CA SER A 165 -5.59 11.25 -9.62
C SER A 165 -4.69 10.86 -10.80
N ARG A 166 -5.13 11.06 -12.05
CA ARG A 166 -4.29 10.84 -13.25
C ARG A 166 -2.97 11.63 -13.26
N LYS A 167 -2.90 12.73 -12.52
CA LYS A 167 -1.70 13.58 -12.44
C LYS A 167 -0.62 12.98 -11.53
N THR A 168 -0.96 11.99 -10.72
CA THR A 168 -0.04 11.34 -9.79
C THR A 168 0.70 10.15 -10.40
N THR A 169 0.29 9.69 -11.57
CA THR A 169 0.91 8.58 -12.30
C THR A 169 1.57 9.03 -13.60
N THR A 170 2.40 8.18 -14.17
CA THR A 170 3.08 8.45 -15.46
C THR A 170 2.29 7.94 -16.67
N THR A 171 1.22 7.17 -16.47
CA THR A 171 0.46 6.51 -17.54
C THR A 171 -0.80 7.27 -17.95
N GLY A 172 -1.24 8.24 -17.15
CA GLY A 172 -2.49 8.95 -17.35
C GLY A 172 -3.75 8.18 -16.93
N HIS A 173 -3.60 7.02 -16.28
CA HIS A 173 -4.67 6.36 -15.53
C HIS A 173 -4.63 6.82 -14.06
N PRO A 174 -5.77 6.92 -13.34
CA PRO A 174 -5.77 7.23 -11.92
C PRO A 174 -4.86 6.29 -11.10
N SER A 175 -4.24 6.81 -10.05
CA SER A 175 -3.43 6.03 -9.11
C SER A 175 -4.34 5.19 -8.22
N VAL A 176 -4.21 3.87 -8.25
CA VAL A 176 -5.09 2.92 -7.55
C VAL A 176 -4.35 2.22 -6.42
N TRP A 177 -4.85 2.40 -5.21
CA TRP A 177 -4.31 1.78 -4.00
C TRP A 177 -5.39 0.90 -3.37
N SER A 178 -5.35 -0.39 -3.67
CA SER A 178 -6.38 -1.36 -3.30
C SER A 178 -6.57 -1.45 -1.79
N LEU A 179 -7.82 -1.54 -1.37
CA LEU A 179 -8.19 -1.88 0.00
C LEU A 179 -8.62 -3.34 0.06
N VAL A 180 -8.07 -4.06 1.03
CA VAL A 180 -8.32 -5.47 1.26
C VAL A 180 -9.08 -5.69 2.57
N PRO A 181 -9.86 -6.78 2.70
CA PRO A 181 -10.57 -7.11 3.93
C PRO A 181 -9.66 -7.13 5.15
N ALA A 182 -10.22 -6.83 6.31
CA ALA A 182 -9.49 -6.82 7.58
C ALA A 182 -9.21 -8.22 8.16
N ASP A 183 -9.64 -9.28 7.50
CA ASP A 183 -9.54 -10.66 8.00
C ASP A 183 -8.10 -11.14 8.20
N SER A 184 -7.17 -10.58 7.43
CA SER A 184 -5.74 -10.85 7.54
C SER A 184 -4.98 -9.83 8.39
N ALA A 185 -5.69 -8.94 9.09
CA ALA A 185 -5.05 -7.93 9.93
C ALA A 185 -4.27 -8.57 11.09
N PRO A 186 -3.04 -8.11 11.37
CA PRO A 186 -2.29 -8.57 12.52
C PRO A 186 -2.96 -8.16 13.83
N ALA A 187 -2.69 -8.89 14.92
CA ALA A 187 -3.30 -8.64 16.23
C ALA A 187 -3.01 -7.24 16.79
N SER A 188 -1.87 -6.65 16.42
CA SER A 188 -1.49 -5.28 16.83
C SER A 188 -1.58 -4.34 15.63
N LEU A 189 -2.27 -3.20 15.84
CA LEU A 189 -2.44 -2.17 14.81
C LEU A 189 -1.84 -0.84 15.29
N PRO A 190 -1.20 -0.07 14.37
CA PRO A 190 -0.98 -0.41 12.98
C PRO A 190 0.00 -1.57 12.81
N GLY A 191 -0.17 -2.34 11.75
CA GLY A 191 0.69 -3.48 11.45
C GLY A 191 0.69 -3.80 9.96
N ALA A 192 1.69 -4.54 9.49
CA ALA A 192 1.77 -4.99 8.11
C ALA A 192 1.66 -6.52 8.04
N ALA A 193 1.02 -7.03 7.00
CA ALA A 193 0.93 -8.46 6.73
C ALA A 193 1.09 -8.74 5.24
N GLN A 194 1.71 -9.88 4.93
CA GLN A 194 1.83 -10.38 3.56
C GLN A 194 0.68 -11.32 3.24
N ASN A 195 0.06 -11.10 2.11
CA ASN A 195 -0.76 -12.12 1.44
C ASN A 195 0.15 -12.84 0.43
N THR A 196 0.54 -14.08 0.74
CA THR A 196 1.44 -14.88 -0.09
C THR A 196 0.73 -15.45 -1.33
N ASP A 197 -0.57 -15.65 -1.26
CA ASP A 197 -1.37 -16.24 -2.34
C ASP A 197 -1.56 -15.24 -3.47
N GLU A 198 -1.78 -13.97 -3.13
CA GLU A 198 -1.96 -12.87 -4.08
C GLU A 198 -0.68 -12.02 -4.25
N ASN A 199 0.39 -12.35 -3.54
CA ASN A 199 1.71 -11.71 -3.62
C ASN A 199 1.69 -10.19 -3.40
N PHE A 200 1.03 -9.75 -2.32
CA PHE A 200 1.07 -8.36 -1.90
C PHE A 200 1.36 -8.19 -0.40
N TRP A 201 1.75 -6.97 -0.01
CA TRP A 201 1.80 -6.51 1.38
C TRP A 201 0.74 -5.45 1.62
N ALA A 202 0.02 -5.59 2.72
CA ALA A 202 -0.94 -4.59 3.16
C ALA A 202 -0.59 -4.06 4.56
N VAL A 203 -0.83 -2.78 4.76
CA VAL A 203 -0.78 -2.13 6.08
C VAL A 203 -2.20 -2.00 6.59
N TYR A 204 -2.39 -2.42 7.83
CA TYR A 204 -3.66 -2.38 8.53
C TYR A 204 -3.60 -1.33 9.64
N PHE A 205 -4.62 -0.49 9.71
CA PHE A 205 -4.73 0.55 10.72
C PHE A 205 -6.19 0.81 11.11
N LYS A 206 -6.39 1.39 12.29
CA LYS A 206 -7.72 1.79 12.75
C LYS A 206 -8.10 3.14 12.17
N ALA A 207 -9.35 3.25 11.72
CA ALA A 207 -10.00 4.47 11.33
C ALA A 207 -11.35 4.59 12.06
N ALA A 208 -11.83 5.80 12.28
CA ALA A 208 -13.19 6.05 12.77
C ALA A 208 -14.06 6.43 11.57
N VAL A 209 -15.04 5.60 11.22
CA VAL A 209 -16.01 5.86 10.15
C VAL A 209 -17.37 6.09 10.80
N GLY A 210 -17.88 7.30 10.74
CA GLY A 210 -19.01 7.71 11.56
C GLY A 210 -18.69 7.52 13.05
N SER A 211 -19.51 6.76 13.76
CA SER A 211 -19.30 6.39 15.16
C SER A 211 -18.60 5.03 15.35
N SER A 212 -18.24 4.34 14.27
CA SER A 212 -17.74 2.97 14.34
C SER A 212 -16.23 2.89 14.12
N PRO A 213 -15.49 2.19 14.98
CA PRO A 213 -14.11 1.85 14.71
C PRO A 213 -14.07 0.84 13.54
N THR A 214 -13.25 1.14 12.54
CA THR A 214 -13.09 0.31 11.33
C THR A 214 -11.61 0.00 11.15
N THR A 215 -11.28 -1.25 10.87
CA THR A 215 -9.92 -1.62 10.43
C THR A 215 -9.88 -1.54 8.92
N LEU A 216 -8.96 -0.74 8.39
CA LEU A 216 -8.69 -0.62 6.96
C LEU A 216 -7.40 -1.36 6.61
N GLY A 217 -7.41 -2.14 5.54
CA GLY A 217 -6.23 -2.79 4.97
C GLY A 217 -5.85 -2.16 3.64
N LEU A 218 -4.72 -1.47 3.57
CA LEU A 218 -4.21 -0.78 2.38
C LEU A 218 -3.05 -1.55 1.77
N VAL A 219 -3.17 -2.00 0.53
CA VAL A 219 -2.06 -2.61 -0.21
C VAL A 219 -1.01 -1.55 -0.50
N ILE A 220 0.21 -1.76 0.00
CA ILE A 220 1.35 -0.86 -0.17
C ILE A 220 2.41 -1.39 -1.12
N PHE A 221 2.42 -2.69 -1.37
CA PHE A 221 3.33 -3.36 -2.29
C PHE A 221 2.64 -4.57 -2.92
N GLY A 222 2.92 -4.81 -4.18
CA GLY A 222 2.24 -5.81 -5.00
C GLY A 222 1.29 -5.17 -5.99
N HIS A 223 0.78 -5.95 -6.92
CA HIS A 223 -0.12 -5.46 -7.96
C HIS A 223 -1.14 -6.54 -8.33
N ALA A 224 -2.25 -6.11 -8.93
CA ALA A 224 -3.23 -7.03 -9.48
C ALA A 224 -2.57 -8.03 -10.44
N ALA A 225 -3.03 -9.27 -10.43
CA ALA A 225 -2.64 -10.22 -11.45
C ALA A 225 -2.98 -9.65 -12.83
N THR A 226 -2.02 -9.74 -13.75
CA THR A 226 -2.30 -9.37 -15.15
C THR A 226 -3.28 -10.41 -15.72
N PRO A 227 -4.41 -9.99 -16.29
CA PRO A 227 -5.36 -10.90 -16.90
C PRO A 227 -4.77 -11.65 -18.10
#